data_ef7c93e5496f1f821c903b18c37cfb0e
#
_entry.id   ef7c93e5496f1f821c903b18c37cfb0e
#
_cell.length_a   1.000
_cell.length_b   1.000
_cell.length_c   1.000
_cell.angle_alpha   90.00
_cell.angle_beta   90.00
_cell.angle_gamma   90.00
#
_symmetry.space_group_name_H-M   'P 1'
#
loop_
_entity.id
_entity.type
_entity.pdbx_description
1 polymer ?
#
loop_
_entity_poly.entity_id
_entity_poly.type
_entity_poly.pdbx_seq_one_letter_code
_entity_poly.pdbx_strand_id
1 'polypeptide(L)'
;NTAGLAMTVKLDLSTNVAITLTGPSSRWFAVGFNAFSMAVGTDVVGVHSAGILTNFDANLTGYSAPATDAQQNWTITSDQVVSGVRTIVATRALNTGDVNDYVFTAGPGTLSLIWARGNANSFNYAYHGNTNRGITTATLTLVPVTPPPTGSANQTFCAGATVSQLVAVGSNIQWYANASGGSPLAGTTPLVNGTTYHASQTVG
;
A
#
# COMPACT_ATOMS: atom_id res chain seq x y z
N ASN A 1 23.73 7.51 -12.97
CA ASN A 1 22.39 6.97 -12.78
C ASN A 1 22.22 5.79 -13.72
N THR A 2 22.62 4.59 -13.28
CA THR A 2 22.36 3.37 -14.03
C THR A 2 20.89 3.03 -13.86
N ALA A 3 20.10 3.20 -14.92
CA ALA A 3 18.69 2.82 -14.96
C ALA A 3 18.55 1.39 -14.41
N GLY A 4 17.58 1.15 -13.54
CA GLY A 4 17.36 -0.15 -12.93
C GLY A 4 18.12 -0.44 -11.62
N LEU A 5 18.95 0.48 -11.13
CA LEU A 5 19.64 0.36 -9.83
C LEU A 5 19.04 1.22 -8.71
N ALA A 6 18.09 2.09 -9.02
CA ALA A 6 17.37 2.86 -8.01
C ALA A 6 16.42 1.96 -7.20
N MET A 7 16.27 2.28 -5.93
CA MET A 7 15.21 1.72 -5.08
C MET A 7 14.19 2.81 -4.79
N THR A 8 12.91 2.44 -4.77
CA THR A 8 11.85 3.31 -4.27
C THR A 8 10.98 2.55 -3.27
N VAL A 9 10.48 3.27 -2.30
CA VAL A 9 9.54 2.76 -1.30
C VAL A 9 8.36 3.72 -1.27
N LYS A 10 7.16 3.18 -1.45
CA LYS A 10 5.90 3.88 -1.21
C LYS A 10 5.18 3.15 -0.10
N LEU A 11 4.75 3.88 0.91
CA LEU A 11 3.91 3.38 2.00
C LEU A 11 2.55 4.06 1.90
N ASP A 12 1.50 3.28 2.02
CA ASP A 12 0.13 3.75 2.12
C ASP A 12 -0.46 3.19 3.42
N LEU A 13 -0.82 4.10 4.34
CA LEU A 13 -1.26 3.77 5.68
C LEU A 13 -2.73 4.19 5.83
N SER A 14 -3.61 3.21 5.81
CA SER A 14 -5.04 3.41 6.07
C SER A 14 -5.50 2.49 7.20
N THR A 15 -6.37 1.53 6.94
CA THR A 15 -6.72 0.44 7.87
C THR A 15 -5.64 -0.64 7.91
N ASN A 16 -4.85 -0.75 6.84
CA ASN A 16 -3.69 -1.60 6.69
C ASN A 16 -2.52 -0.75 6.21
N VAL A 17 -1.30 -1.28 6.30
CA VAL A 17 -0.16 -0.76 5.56
C VAL A 17 -0.03 -1.49 4.23
N ALA A 18 0.07 -0.73 3.15
CA ALA A 18 0.47 -1.23 1.84
C ALA A 18 1.86 -0.69 1.50
N ILE A 19 2.77 -1.58 1.10
CA ILE A 19 4.10 -1.21 0.62
C ILE A 19 4.19 -1.50 -0.87
N THR A 20 4.73 -0.53 -1.63
CA THR A 20 5.25 -0.77 -2.97
C THR A 20 6.75 -0.57 -2.92
N LEU A 21 7.48 -1.64 -3.08
CA LEU A 21 8.93 -1.67 -3.04
C LEU A 21 9.48 -1.99 -4.42
N THR A 22 10.29 -1.10 -4.98
CA THR A 22 10.97 -1.33 -6.26
C THR A 22 12.47 -1.41 -6.09
N GLY A 23 13.10 -2.21 -6.91
CA GLY A 23 14.55 -2.35 -6.92
C GLY A 23 15.06 -3.08 -8.17
N PRO A 24 16.38 -3.31 -8.28
CA PRO A 24 16.94 -4.03 -9.41
C PRO A 24 16.50 -5.49 -9.42
N SER A 25 16.07 -5.99 -10.57
CA SER A 25 15.61 -7.39 -10.71
C SER A 25 16.73 -8.43 -10.62
N SER A 26 17.99 -8.01 -10.66
CA SER A 26 19.17 -8.89 -10.64
C SER A 26 19.86 -8.99 -9.28
N ARG A 27 19.36 -8.28 -8.26
CA ARG A 27 20.01 -8.17 -6.94
C ARG A 27 18.98 -8.23 -5.84
N TRP A 28 19.40 -8.65 -4.65
CA TRP A 28 18.60 -8.48 -3.46
C TRP A 28 18.46 -6.99 -3.07
N PHE A 29 17.39 -6.63 -2.44
CA PHE A 29 17.16 -5.33 -1.85
C PHE A 29 16.20 -5.44 -0.66
N ALA A 30 16.34 -4.56 0.32
CA ALA A 30 15.58 -4.59 1.55
C ALA A 30 15.37 -3.19 2.13
N VAL A 31 14.33 -3.06 2.93
CA VAL A 31 13.99 -1.85 3.70
C VAL A 31 13.68 -2.24 5.12
N GLY A 32 14.25 -1.53 6.09
CA GLY A 32 13.94 -1.68 7.51
C GLY A 32 13.21 -0.45 8.04
N PHE A 33 12.30 -0.68 8.98
CA PHE A 33 11.38 0.33 9.51
C PHE A 33 11.88 0.88 10.84
N ASN A 34 11.65 2.18 11.05
CA ASN A 34 11.96 2.92 12.28
C ASN A 34 13.39 2.70 12.79
N ALA A 35 14.35 2.72 11.88
CA ALA A 35 15.73 2.45 12.19
C ALA A 35 16.70 3.46 11.56
N PHE A 36 17.85 3.63 12.19
CA PHE A 36 18.97 4.48 11.75
C PHE A 36 20.24 3.67 11.48
N SER A 37 20.24 2.38 11.79
CA SER A 37 21.33 1.45 11.59
C SER A 37 20.80 0.03 11.50
N MET A 38 21.69 -0.95 11.24
CA MET A 38 21.33 -2.36 11.28
C MET A 38 21.25 -2.86 12.75
N ALA A 39 20.36 -2.26 13.54
CA ALA A 39 20.15 -2.67 14.92
C ALA A 39 19.43 -4.03 14.99
N VAL A 40 19.78 -4.84 15.99
CA VAL A 40 19.10 -6.10 16.27
C VAL A 40 17.60 -5.85 16.52
N GLY A 41 16.74 -6.69 15.96
CA GLY A 41 15.28 -6.58 16.11
C GLY A 41 14.63 -5.54 15.21
N THR A 42 15.38 -4.89 14.27
CA THR A 42 14.74 -4.04 13.26
C THR A 42 13.92 -4.90 12.33
N ASP A 43 12.63 -4.60 12.23
CA ASP A 43 11.71 -5.19 11.26
C ASP A 43 12.11 -4.76 9.83
N VAL A 44 12.25 -5.71 8.93
CA VAL A 44 12.65 -5.48 7.54
C VAL A 44 11.82 -6.30 6.57
N VAL A 45 11.57 -5.72 5.42
CA VAL A 45 11.07 -6.44 4.24
C VAL A 45 12.19 -6.56 3.21
N GLY A 46 12.35 -7.76 2.66
CA GLY A 46 13.46 -8.03 1.74
C GLY A 46 13.10 -8.90 0.56
N VAL A 47 13.70 -8.58 -0.56
CA VAL A 47 13.56 -9.31 -1.83
C VAL A 47 14.90 -10.01 -2.10
N HIS A 48 14.90 -11.34 -1.94
CA HIS A 48 16.11 -12.17 -2.08
C HIS A 48 15.79 -13.60 -2.56
N SER A 49 16.80 -14.40 -2.81
CA SER A 49 16.73 -15.71 -3.49
C SER A 49 15.99 -16.81 -2.74
N ALA A 50 15.87 -16.71 -1.43
CA ALA A 50 15.27 -17.80 -0.63
C ALA A 50 13.74 -17.93 -0.78
N GLY A 51 13.18 -17.24 -1.79
CA GLY A 51 11.74 -17.25 -2.08
C GLY A 51 11.06 -16.00 -1.54
N ILE A 52 10.71 -15.09 -2.44
CA ILE A 52 10.09 -13.81 -2.11
C ILE A 52 8.80 -13.99 -1.32
N LEU A 53 8.06 -15.02 -1.64
CA LEU A 53 6.76 -15.29 -1.03
C LEU A 53 6.86 -15.87 0.40
N THR A 54 8.01 -16.43 0.79
CA THR A 54 8.17 -17.15 2.05
C THR A 54 9.15 -16.51 3.02
N ASN A 55 9.90 -15.51 2.58
CA ASN A 55 10.94 -14.86 3.37
C ASN A 55 10.99 -13.35 3.12
N PHE A 56 9.83 -12.74 2.83
CA PHE A 56 9.73 -11.30 2.61
C PHE A 56 9.83 -10.54 3.93
N ASP A 57 9.23 -11.10 4.99
CA ASP A 57 9.23 -10.59 6.35
C ASP A 57 10.43 -11.15 7.12
N ALA A 58 11.21 -10.27 7.73
CA ALA A 58 12.47 -10.64 8.38
C ALA A 58 12.87 -9.63 9.45
N ASN A 59 13.82 -10.02 10.29
CA ASN A 59 14.37 -9.17 11.33
C ASN A 59 15.89 -9.08 11.23
N LEU A 60 16.45 -7.89 11.49
CA LEU A 60 17.88 -7.73 11.57
C LEU A 60 18.44 -8.39 12.84
N THR A 61 19.52 -9.13 12.66
CA THR A 61 20.29 -9.76 13.74
C THR A 61 21.60 -9.01 14.03
N GLY A 62 21.70 -7.76 13.59
CA GLY A 62 22.88 -6.92 13.62
C GLY A 62 23.49 -6.75 12.23
N TYR A 63 24.82 -6.64 12.16
CA TYR A 63 25.54 -6.44 10.88
C TYR A 63 25.71 -7.75 10.08
N SER A 64 24.62 -8.47 9.89
CA SER A 64 24.57 -9.73 9.16
C SER A 64 23.33 -9.79 8.26
N ALA A 65 23.14 -10.89 7.53
CA ALA A 65 21.90 -11.12 6.77
C ALA A 65 20.70 -11.13 7.73
N PRO A 66 19.56 -10.54 7.34
CA PRO A 66 18.34 -10.65 8.12
C PRO A 66 17.95 -12.11 8.34
N ALA A 67 17.43 -12.41 9.52
CA ALA A 67 16.78 -13.69 9.79
C ALA A 67 15.32 -13.62 9.35
N THR A 68 14.86 -14.65 8.65
CA THR A 68 13.45 -14.80 8.28
C THR A 68 12.58 -14.77 9.54
N ASP A 69 11.53 -13.97 9.55
CA ASP A 69 10.56 -14.01 10.64
C ASP A 69 9.75 -15.32 10.59
N ALA A 70 9.48 -15.88 11.77
CA ALA A 70 8.70 -17.10 11.90
C ALA A 70 7.24 -16.88 11.45
N GLN A 71 6.73 -15.66 11.61
CA GLN A 71 5.42 -15.25 11.17
C GLN A 71 5.56 -14.31 9.95
N GLN A 72 5.13 -14.77 8.79
CA GLN A 72 5.15 -13.96 7.57
C GLN A 72 3.85 -13.17 7.49
N ASN A 73 3.85 -11.97 8.09
CA ASN A 73 2.65 -11.15 8.23
C ASN A 73 2.30 -10.35 6.96
N TRP A 74 3.21 -10.24 6.00
CA TRP A 74 2.96 -9.56 4.74
C TRP A 74 2.32 -10.49 3.70
N THR A 75 1.22 -10.03 3.11
CA THR A 75 0.59 -10.67 1.95
C THR A 75 1.07 -9.97 0.69
N ILE A 76 1.83 -10.67 -0.15
CA ILE A 76 2.26 -10.15 -1.46
C ILE A 76 1.10 -10.23 -2.43
N THR A 77 0.68 -9.08 -2.96
CA THR A 77 -0.43 -8.95 -3.91
C THR A 77 0.04 -8.81 -5.36
N SER A 78 1.30 -8.39 -5.56
CA SER A 78 1.91 -8.30 -6.90
C SER A 78 3.42 -8.46 -6.83
N ASP A 79 3.99 -9.14 -7.81
CA ASP A 79 5.43 -9.25 -8.08
C ASP A 79 5.64 -9.17 -9.58
N GLN A 80 6.21 -8.08 -10.05
CA GLN A 80 6.38 -7.80 -11.48
C GLN A 80 7.82 -7.40 -11.78
N VAL A 81 8.33 -7.89 -12.90
CA VAL A 81 9.64 -7.48 -13.44
C VAL A 81 9.44 -6.86 -14.82
N VAL A 82 9.79 -5.59 -14.94
CA VAL A 82 9.72 -4.84 -16.21
C VAL A 82 11.04 -4.11 -16.41
N SER A 83 11.67 -4.32 -17.56
CA SER A 83 12.90 -3.62 -17.97
C SER A 83 14.02 -3.61 -16.91
N GLY A 84 14.22 -4.74 -16.22
CA GLY A 84 15.26 -4.88 -15.19
C GLY A 84 14.91 -4.28 -13.82
N VAL A 85 13.69 -3.80 -13.65
CA VAL A 85 13.15 -3.32 -12.37
C VAL A 85 12.14 -4.32 -11.85
N ARG A 86 12.29 -4.75 -10.60
CA ARG A 86 11.31 -5.55 -9.89
C ARG A 86 10.47 -4.67 -8.98
N THR A 87 9.16 -4.85 -9.03
CA THR A 87 8.19 -4.16 -8.19
C THR A 87 7.39 -5.18 -7.40
N ILE A 88 7.46 -5.08 -6.08
CA ILE A 88 6.65 -5.87 -5.15
C ILE A 88 5.59 -4.96 -4.54
N VAL A 89 4.36 -5.44 -4.50
CA VAL A 89 3.27 -4.82 -3.72
C VAL A 89 2.84 -5.82 -2.65
N ALA A 90 2.85 -5.38 -1.41
CA ALA A 90 2.46 -6.22 -0.28
C ALA A 90 1.63 -5.41 0.73
N THR A 91 0.80 -6.10 1.51
CA THR A 91 -0.04 -5.50 2.54
C THR A 91 0.01 -6.30 3.82
N ARG A 92 -0.13 -5.61 4.97
CA ARG A 92 -0.37 -6.25 6.27
C ARG A 92 -1.21 -5.34 7.17
N ALA A 93 -1.66 -5.84 8.31
CA ALA A 93 -2.25 -5.01 9.35
C ALA A 93 -1.24 -3.97 9.86
N LEU A 94 -1.72 -2.81 10.30
CA LEU A 94 -0.87 -1.79 10.94
C LEU A 94 -0.19 -2.34 12.20
N ASN A 95 -0.90 -3.13 12.98
CA ASN A 95 -0.41 -3.92 14.10
C ASN A 95 -0.77 -5.39 13.85
N THR A 96 0.23 -6.24 13.70
CA THR A 96 0.07 -7.68 13.45
C THR A 96 -0.10 -8.46 14.74
N GLY A 97 0.30 -7.87 15.88
CA GLY A 97 0.42 -8.56 17.17
C GLY A 97 1.72 -9.35 17.31
N ASP A 98 2.55 -9.42 16.28
CA ASP A 98 3.89 -9.99 16.39
C ASP A 98 4.84 -8.98 17.05
N VAL A 99 5.62 -9.44 18.03
CA VAL A 99 6.57 -8.60 18.76
C VAL A 99 7.78 -8.17 17.93
N ASN A 100 8.03 -8.90 16.85
CA ASN A 100 9.12 -8.63 15.92
C ASN A 100 8.75 -7.58 14.86
N ASP A 101 7.46 -7.32 14.70
CA ASP A 101 6.93 -6.41 13.70
C ASP A 101 6.88 -4.97 14.18
N TYR A 102 7.29 -4.05 13.33
CA TYR A 102 7.05 -2.64 13.56
C TYR A 102 5.56 -2.31 13.49
N VAL A 103 5.03 -1.68 14.53
CA VAL A 103 3.64 -1.20 14.57
C VAL A 103 3.55 0.13 13.84
N PHE A 104 2.88 0.13 12.70
CA PHE A 104 2.62 1.35 11.95
C PHE A 104 1.49 2.15 12.59
N THR A 105 1.62 3.46 12.58
CA THR A 105 0.56 4.37 13.02
C THR A 105 0.01 5.11 11.81
N ALA A 106 -1.28 4.98 11.56
CA ALA A 106 -1.95 5.78 10.54
C ALA A 106 -2.01 7.26 10.98
N GLY A 107 -1.66 8.14 10.06
CA GLY A 107 -1.72 9.57 10.32
C GLY A 107 -0.47 10.32 9.84
N PRO A 108 -0.47 11.67 9.98
CA PRO A 108 0.68 12.46 9.62
C PRO A 108 1.83 12.22 10.58
N GLY A 109 3.05 12.22 10.05
CA GLY A 109 4.23 11.97 10.84
C GLY A 109 5.47 11.74 9.98
N THR A 110 6.49 11.21 10.60
CA THR A 110 7.72 10.81 9.92
C THR A 110 8.09 9.39 10.31
N LEU A 111 8.62 8.63 9.36
CA LEU A 111 9.12 7.29 9.57
C LEU A 111 10.56 7.21 9.04
N SER A 112 11.49 6.88 9.90
CA SER A 112 12.88 6.62 9.51
C SER A 112 12.98 5.24 8.89
N LEU A 113 13.64 5.17 7.74
CA LEU A 113 13.85 3.95 6.98
C LEU A 113 15.34 3.74 6.75
N ILE A 114 15.80 2.54 6.94
CA ILE A 114 17.09 2.09 6.40
C ILE A 114 16.84 1.27 5.16
N TRP A 115 17.73 1.34 4.20
CA TRP A 115 17.64 0.58 2.96
C TRP A 115 18.99 0.03 2.55
N ALA A 116 18.96 -1.10 1.88
CA ALA A 116 20.16 -1.67 1.25
C ALA A 116 19.80 -2.51 0.03
N ARG A 117 20.78 -2.69 -0.85
CA ARG A 117 20.72 -3.61 -2.00
C ARG A 117 22.07 -4.28 -2.20
N GLY A 118 22.04 -5.41 -2.90
CA GLY A 118 23.25 -6.14 -3.24
C GLY A 118 24.26 -5.32 -4.06
N ASN A 119 25.54 -5.45 -3.74
CA ASN A 119 26.62 -4.83 -4.50
C ASN A 119 26.87 -5.57 -5.83
N ALA A 120 26.65 -6.87 -5.86
CA ALA A 120 26.81 -7.73 -7.04
C ALA A 120 25.45 -8.18 -7.59
N ASN A 121 25.43 -8.67 -8.83
CA ASN A 121 24.27 -9.29 -9.46
C ASN A 121 24.01 -10.66 -8.82
N SER A 122 23.42 -10.64 -7.64
CA SER A 122 23.05 -11.84 -6.89
C SER A 122 21.85 -11.54 -6.01
N PHE A 123 20.91 -12.47 -5.99
CA PHE A 123 19.76 -12.45 -5.09
C PHE A 123 20.07 -12.95 -3.68
N ASN A 124 21.22 -13.60 -3.47
CA ASN A 124 21.62 -14.03 -2.12
C ASN A 124 22.01 -12.80 -1.31
N TYR A 125 21.56 -12.74 -0.06
CA TYR A 125 22.06 -11.74 0.87
C TYR A 125 23.59 -11.82 0.97
N ALA A 126 24.19 -10.68 0.75
CA ALA A 126 25.65 -10.49 0.83
C ALA A 126 25.92 -9.04 1.19
N TYR A 127 27.16 -8.71 1.44
CA TYR A 127 27.56 -7.35 1.78
C TYR A 127 27.13 -6.35 0.68
N HIS A 128 26.38 -5.33 1.08
CA HIS A 128 25.83 -4.31 0.19
C HIS A 128 26.86 -3.27 -0.29
N GLY A 129 28.07 -3.27 0.25
CA GLY A 129 29.04 -2.21 0.01
C GLY A 129 28.69 -0.90 0.74
N ASN A 130 29.54 0.10 0.61
CA ASN A 130 29.35 1.38 1.29
C ASN A 130 28.38 2.33 0.58
N THR A 131 28.11 2.11 -0.71
CA THR A 131 27.32 3.01 -1.57
C THR A 131 25.92 2.49 -1.86
N ASN A 132 25.60 1.25 -1.51
CA ASN A 132 24.33 0.60 -1.79
C ASN A 132 23.46 0.44 -0.52
N ARG A 133 23.59 1.37 0.40
CA ARG A 133 22.83 1.44 1.64
C ARG A 133 22.63 2.89 2.05
N GLY A 134 21.65 3.14 2.86
CA GLY A 134 21.41 4.49 3.39
C GLY A 134 20.28 4.53 4.39
N ILE A 135 20.07 5.73 4.88
CA ILE A 135 18.98 6.11 5.74
C ILE A 135 18.14 7.13 4.97
N THR A 136 16.84 7.07 5.10
CA THR A 136 15.93 8.10 4.60
C THR A 136 14.79 8.28 5.59
N THR A 137 14.10 9.40 5.48
CA THR A 137 12.89 9.67 6.27
C THR A 137 11.72 9.80 5.31
N ALA A 138 10.70 8.99 5.51
CA ALA A 138 9.43 9.13 4.83
C ALA A 138 8.57 10.13 5.61
N THR A 139 8.00 11.12 4.92
CA THR A 139 6.94 11.97 5.47
C THR A 139 5.61 11.31 5.19
N LEU A 140 4.86 11.02 6.25
CA LEU A 140 3.52 10.46 6.17
C LEU A 140 2.53 11.61 6.16
N THR A 141 1.66 11.63 5.17
CA THR A 141 0.58 12.62 5.05
C THR A 141 -0.77 11.91 5.13
N LEU A 142 -1.76 12.57 5.72
CA LEU A 142 -3.13 12.08 5.60
C LEU A 142 -3.55 12.21 4.13
N VAL A 143 -3.97 11.11 3.54
CA VAL A 143 -4.79 11.18 2.33
C VAL A 143 -6.21 11.48 2.81
N PRO A 144 -6.81 12.63 2.47
CA PRO A 144 -8.18 12.90 2.84
C PRO A 144 -9.08 11.80 2.27
N VAL A 145 -9.71 11.03 3.15
CA VAL A 145 -10.73 10.09 2.73
C VAL A 145 -12.03 10.88 2.60
N THR A 146 -12.52 11.03 1.39
CA THR A 146 -13.84 11.60 1.16
C THR A 146 -14.88 10.67 1.79
N PRO A 147 -15.60 11.10 2.83
CA PRO A 147 -16.64 10.26 3.43
C PRO A 147 -17.72 9.97 2.39
N PRO A 148 -18.45 8.86 2.50
CA PRO A 148 -19.58 8.60 1.62
C PRO A 148 -20.67 9.67 1.80
N PRO A 149 -21.44 9.99 0.74
CA PRO A 149 -22.63 10.85 0.89
C PRO A 149 -23.60 10.23 1.87
N THR A 150 -24.37 11.08 2.55
CA THR A 150 -25.42 10.64 3.47
C THR A 150 -26.80 10.92 2.91
N GLY A 151 -27.81 10.16 3.34
CA GLY A 151 -29.17 10.36 2.88
C GLY A 151 -30.13 9.30 3.40
N SER A 152 -31.41 9.44 3.08
CA SER A 152 -32.40 8.42 3.40
C SER A 152 -32.18 7.17 2.54
N ALA A 153 -32.13 6.01 3.18
CA ALA A 153 -32.01 4.73 2.50
C ALA A 153 -33.27 4.39 1.66
N ASN A 154 -34.42 4.96 2.03
CA ASN A 154 -35.66 4.80 1.30
C ASN A 154 -36.18 6.16 0.86
N GLN A 155 -36.42 6.30 -0.42
CA GLN A 155 -36.98 7.50 -1.03
C GLN A 155 -38.18 7.12 -1.89
N THR A 156 -39.28 7.87 -1.78
CA THR A 156 -40.54 7.60 -2.49
C THR A 156 -40.79 8.71 -3.51
N PHE A 157 -41.14 8.32 -4.72
CA PHE A 157 -41.36 9.21 -5.83
C PHE A 157 -42.65 8.86 -6.58
N CYS A 158 -43.18 9.82 -7.30
CA CYS A 158 -44.30 9.58 -8.25
C CYS A 158 -43.83 8.78 -9.47
N ALA A 159 -44.77 8.17 -10.18
CA ALA A 159 -44.47 7.50 -11.43
C ALA A 159 -43.81 8.46 -12.45
N GLY A 160 -42.79 7.98 -13.14
CA GLY A 160 -42.00 8.76 -14.10
C GLY A 160 -40.84 9.55 -13.50
N ALA A 161 -40.54 9.36 -12.21
CA ALA A 161 -39.37 9.95 -11.57
C ALA A 161 -38.06 9.45 -12.19
N THR A 162 -37.01 10.27 -12.13
CA THR A 162 -35.70 10.00 -12.70
C THR A 162 -34.60 10.17 -11.65
N VAL A 163 -33.40 9.73 -11.98
CA VAL A 163 -32.21 9.82 -11.12
C VAL A 163 -31.94 11.24 -10.62
N SER A 164 -32.28 12.28 -11.38
CA SER A 164 -32.12 13.67 -10.94
C SER A 164 -32.95 14.05 -9.70
N GLN A 165 -33.95 13.23 -9.34
CA GLN A 165 -34.80 13.45 -8.16
C GLN A 165 -34.26 12.74 -6.90
N LEU A 166 -33.30 11.84 -7.05
CA LEU A 166 -32.65 11.21 -5.90
C LEU A 166 -31.90 12.25 -5.05
N VAL A 167 -32.01 12.14 -3.75
CA VAL A 167 -31.43 13.09 -2.79
C VAL A 167 -30.36 12.42 -1.93
N ALA A 168 -29.18 13.03 -1.90
CA ALA A 168 -28.14 12.72 -0.94
C ALA A 168 -27.44 14.02 -0.52
N VAL A 169 -26.88 14.04 0.68
CA VAL A 169 -26.09 15.16 1.24
C VAL A 169 -24.63 14.90 0.97
N GLY A 170 -23.98 15.83 0.29
CA GLY A 170 -22.58 15.77 -0.08
C GLY A 170 -22.25 16.77 -1.19
N SER A 171 -21.04 16.68 -1.73
CA SER A 171 -20.53 17.56 -2.79
C SER A 171 -20.42 16.79 -4.11
N ASN A 172 -20.87 17.38 -5.21
CA ASN A 172 -20.78 16.77 -6.54
C ASN A 172 -21.29 15.33 -6.57
N ILE A 173 -22.52 15.13 -6.10
CA ILE A 173 -23.13 13.79 -6.01
C ILE A 173 -23.30 13.18 -7.40
N GLN A 174 -22.88 11.93 -7.52
CA GLN A 174 -23.13 11.10 -8.70
C GLN A 174 -23.80 9.79 -8.28
N TRP A 175 -24.71 9.29 -9.11
CA TRP A 175 -25.48 8.09 -8.85
C TRP A 175 -25.10 6.95 -9.79
N TYR A 176 -25.10 5.71 -9.26
CA TYR A 176 -24.67 4.50 -9.96
C TYR A 176 -25.66 3.36 -9.73
N ALA A 177 -25.72 2.45 -10.71
CA ALA A 177 -26.49 1.22 -10.58
C ALA A 177 -25.80 0.16 -9.68
N ASN A 178 -24.46 0.20 -9.58
CA ASN A 178 -23.65 -0.77 -8.85
C ASN A 178 -22.97 -0.12 -7.65
N ALA A 179 -22.75 -0.91 -6.58
CA ALA A 179 -22.04 -0.45 -5.38
C ALA A 179 -20.57 -0.10 -5.64
N SER A 180 -19.97 -0.67 -6.67
CA SER A 180 -18.59 -0.41 -7.08
C SER A 180 -18.45 -0.54 -8.60
N GLY A 181 -17.58 0.31 -9.18
CA GLY A 181 -17.35 0.35 -10.61
C GLY A 181 -18.53 0.91 -11.41
N GLY A 182 -18.39 0.93 -12.73
CA GLY A 182 -19.39 1.46 -13.65
C GLY A 182 -19.31 2.96 -13.88
N SER A 183 -20.16 3.46 -14.78
CA SER A 183 -20.29 4.88 -15.10
C SER A 183 -21.45 5.51 -14.34
N PRO A 184 -21.39 6.81 -14.03
CA PRO A 184 -22.50 7.53 -13.44
C PRO A 184 -23.76 7.42 -14.32
N LEU A 185 -24.90 7.29 -13.68
CA LEU A 185 -26.21 7.32 -14.36
C LEU A 185 -26.53 8.76 -14.80
N ALA A 186 -27.12 8.89 -16.00
CA ALA A 186 -27.63 10.18 -16.44
C ALA A 186 -28.82 10.61 -15.55
N GLY A 187 -28.92 11.89 -15.24
CA GLY A 187 -30.04 12.42 -14.45
C GLY A 187 -31.41 12.12 -15.02
N THR A 188 -31.51 11.91 -16.34
CA THR A 188 -32.74 11.54 -17.07
C THR A 188 -33.09 10.05 -16.99
N THR A 189 -32.24 9.21 -16.42
CA THR A 189 -32.49 7.78 -16.28
C THR A 189 -33.74 7.55 -15.42
N PRO A 190 -34.75 6.82 -15.87
CA PRO A 190 -35.94 6.54 -15.08
C PRO A 190 -35.62 5.70 -13.85
N LEU A 191 -36.24 6.01 -12.73
CA LEU A 191 -36.18 5.20 -11.53
C LEU A 191 -37.04 3.95 -11.65
N VAL A 192 -36.52 2.83 -11.15
CA VAL A 192 -37.24 1.56 -11.09
C VAL A 192 -37.56 1.26 -9.63
N ASN A 193 -38.82 0.96 -9.36
CA ASN A 193 -39.29 0.66 -8.01
C ASN A 193 -38.58 -0.58 -7.45
N GLY A 194 -38.15 -0.50 -6.19
CA GLY A 194 -37.43 -1.58 -5.50
C GLY A 194 -35.93 -1.69 -5.90
N THR A 195 -35.43 -0.80 -6.74
CA THR A 195 -33.99 -0.79 -7.13
C THR A 195 -33.16 0.03 -6.15
N THR A 196 -32.00 -0.50 -5.76
CA THR A 196 -31.00 0.24 -4.99
C THR A 196 -30.09 1.03 -5.93
N TYR A 197 -29.94 2.31 -5.66
CA TYR A 197 -29.02 3.22 -6.33
C TYR A 197 -27.90 3.62 -5.35
N HIS A 198 -26.70 3.75 -5.84
CA HIS A 198 -25.51 4.04 -5.03
C HIS A 198 -25.00 5.45 -5.34
N ALA A 199 -24.74 6.23 -4.29
CA ALA A 199 -24.24 7.59 -4.42
C ALA A 199 -22.74 7.65 -4.14
N SER A 200 -22.01 8.45 -4.93
CA SER A 200 -20.65 8.90 -4.62
C SER A 200 -20.61 10.42 -4.49
N GLN A 201 -19.57 10.93 -3.85
CA GLN A 201 -19.27 12.37 -3.85
C GLN A 201 -17.80 12.61 -4.17
N THR A 202 -17.51 13.80 -4.69
CA THR A 202 -16.16 14.32 -4.89
C THR A 202 -16.02 15.62 -4.11
N VAL A 203 -15.05 15.64 -3.18
CA VAL A 203 -14.67 16.86 -2.47
C VAL A 203 -13.38 17.36 -3.13
N GLY A 204 -13.41 18.59 -3.64
CA GLY A 204 -12.28 19.27 -4.27
C GLY A 204 -11.26 19.76 -3.24
#